data_7f1e5138a1c54e4c9b84986d9cf8b50a
#
_entry.id   7f1e5138a1c54e4c9b84986d9cf8b50a
#
_cell.length_a   1.000
_cell.length_b   1.000
_cell.length_c   1.000
_cell.angle_alpha   90.00
_cell.angle_beta   90.00
_cell.angle_gamma   90.00
#
_symmetry.space_group_name_H-M   'P 1'
#
loop_
_entity.id
_entity.type
_entity.pdbx_description
1 polymer ?
#
loop_
_entity_poly.entity_id
_entity_poly.type
_entity_poly.pdbx_seq_one_letter_code
_entity_poly.pdbx_strand_id
1 'polypeptide(L)'
;MTGRIDQRNVLLAIAAAALIICAATINFMGPPAAEAPAPADTRTPAVTRPTEPDGTDAPADSSSELWSDDGTLHRIKPLDIPLEAETQWAVFEACEYDPGLFCFLMAIGQHESRFNPDTQGDGGDSLGVFQINTRWHTGRMEALGVTDLTDTAQCAAVALDYLRELVSRYGFEPESEALLMAYNCGPGGANRLIQAGTTFTDYSREVMRVYQGYMEEMRCTDGQG
;
A
#
# COMPACT_ATOMS: atom_id res chain seq x y z
N MET A 1 -13.35 -10.73 -33.30
CA MET A 1 -13.30 -9.25 -33.21
C MET A 1 -13.12 -8.91 -31.74
N THR A 2 -11.88 -8.85 -31.30
CA THR A 2 -11.49 -8.48 -29.93
C THR A 2 -11.17 -6.99 -29.92
N GLY A 3 -12.05 -6.22 -29.29
CA GLY A 3 -11.87 -4.78 -29.13
C GLY A 3 -10.73 -4.49 -28.17
N ARG A 4 -9.66 -3.94 -28.70
CA ARG A 4 -8.53 -3.40 -27.93
C ARG A 4 -9.03 -2.18 -27.15
N ILE A 5 -9.05 -2.26 -25.83
CA ILE A 5 -9.36 -1.11 -24.97
C ILE A 5 -8.19 -0.14 -25.10
N ASP A 6 -8.48 1.07 -25.61
CA ASP A 6 -7.47 2.12 -25.81
C ASP A 6 -7.08 2.71 -24.45
N GLN A 7 -5.87 2.45 -24.03
CA GLN A 7 -5.32 2.92 -22.74
C GLN A 7 -5.38 4.44 -22.55
N ARG A 8 -5.41 5.22 -23.65
CA ARG A 8 -5.61 6.67 -23.58
C ARG A 8 -6.99 7.04 -23.04
N ASN A 9 -8.02 6.20 -23.28
CA ASN A 9 -9.37 6.42 -22.78
C ASN A 9 -9.50 6.04 -21.30
N VAL A 10 -8.70 5.10 -20.81
CA VAL A 10 -8.67 4.74 -19.38
C VAL A 10 -7.97 5.83 -18.56
N LEU A 11 -6.86 6.38 -19.04
CA LEU A 11 -6.17 7.52 -18.42
C LEU A 11 -7.03 8.79 -18.41
N LEU A 12 -7.80 9.05 -19.46
CA LEU A 12 -8.77 10.15 -19.51
C LEU A 12 -9.95 9.95 -18.57
N ALA A 13 -10.40 8.71 -18.35
CA ALA A 13 -11.46 8.39 -17.39
C ALA A 13 -10.99 8.57 -15.93
N ILE A 14 -9.75 8.21 -15.62
CA ILE A 14 -9.14 8.41 -14.30
C ILE A 14 -8.92 9.91 -14.02
N ALA A 15 -8.46 10.68 -15.01
CA ALA A 15 -8.30 12.13 -14.89
C ALA A 15 -9.66 12.86 -14.74
N ALA A 16 -10.71 12.38 -15.40
CA ALA A 16 -12.05 12.94 -15.29
C ALA A 16 -12.71 12.63 -13.92
N ALA A 17 -12.46 11.44 -13.36
CA ALA A 17 -12.93 11.08 -12.03
C ALA A 17 -12.25 11.93 -10.93
N ALA A 18 -10.96 12.24 -11.06
CA ALA A 18 -10.23 13.10 -10.13
C ALA A 18 -10.76 14.55 -10.15
N LEU A 19 -11.22 15.05 -11.30
CA LEU A 19 -11.78 16.41 -11.42
C LEU A 19 -13.20 16.54 -10.84
N ILE A 20 -13.97 15.45 -10.82
CA ILE A 20 -15.35 15.46 -10.25
C ILE A 20 -15.30 15.41 -8.71
N ILE A 21 -14.30 14.76 -8.12
CA ILE A 21 -14.14 14.66 -6.66
C ILE A 21 -13.71 16.01 -6.06
N CYS A 22 -12.99 16.86 -6.81
CA CYS A 22 -12.54 18.17 -6.33
C CYS A 22 -13.65 19.23 -6.18
N ALA A 23 -14.85 19.00 -6.76
CA ALA A 23 -15.98 19.96 -6.71
C ALA A 23 -17.03 19.67 -5.61
N ALA A 24 -16.92 18.53 -4.89
CA ALA A 24 -17.96 18.07 -3.97
C ALA A 24 -17.65 18.23 -2.47
N THR A 25 -16.52 18.82 -2.09
CA THR A 25 -16.09 18.94 -0.67
C THR A 25 -16.26 20.32 -0.04
N ILE A 26 -17.33 21.03 -0.36
CA ILE A 26 -17.76 22.19 0.43
C ILE A 26 -19.21 21.93 0.90
N ASN A 27 -19.38 21.69 2.18
CA ASN A 27 -20.59 21.49 2.99
C ASN A 27 -20.94 20.04 3.33
N PHE A 28 -20.43 19.57 4.44
CA PHE A 28 -21.16 18.62 5.28
C PHE A 28 -20.78 18.80 6.77
N MET A 29 -21.57 19.60 7.48
CA MET A 29 -21.78 19.44 8.92
C MET A 29 -22.98 18.53 9.09
N GLY A 30 -22.77 17.27 9.50
CA GLY A 30 -23.83 16.31 9.77
C GLY A 30 -24.25 16.29 11.24
N PRO A 31 -25.52 15.93 11.54
CA PRO A 31 -26.06 15.83 12.89
C PRO A 31 -25.66 14.52 13.61
N PRO A 32 -25.90 14.42 14.94
CA PRO A 32 -25.29 13.41 15.80
C PRO A 32 -25.93 12.02 15.67
N ALA A 33 -25.13 11.03 16.04
CA ALA A 33 -25.37 9.59 15.96
C ALA A 33 -26.67 9.11 16.59
N ALA A 34 -27.34 8.17 15.91
CA ALA A 34 -28.39 7.34 16.46
C ALA A 34 -27.84 5.92 16.71
N GLU A 35 -28.28 5.36 17.82
CA GLU A 35 -27.95 4.14 18.49
C GLU A 35 -28.23 2.89 17.63
N ALA A 36 -27.27 1.93 17.61
CA ALA A 36 -27.36 0.68 16.86
C ALA A 36 -28.04 -0.44 17.69
N PRO A 37 -28.88 -1.33 17.09
CA PRO A 37 -29.39 -2.51 17.74
C PRO A 37 -28.42 -3.70 17.66
N ALA A 38 -28.46 -4.57 18.69
CA ALA A 38 -27.60 -5.72 18.92
C ALA A 38 -27.76 -6.86 17.88
N PRO A 39 -26.72 -7.71 17.71
CA PRO A 39 -26.67 -8.73 16.67
C PRO A 39 -27.45 -10.00 17.01
N ALA A 40 -28.08 -10.59 15.99
CA ALA A 40 -28.72 -11.88 16.03
C ALA A 40 -27.74 -13.00 15.67
N ASP A 41 -27.73 -14.05 16.50
CA ASP A 41 -26.96 -15.29 16.39
C ASP A 41 -27.44 -16.13 15.18
N THR A 42 -26.56 -16.46 14.24
CA THR A 42 -26.86 -17.45 13.19
C THR A 42 -25.65 -18.35 12.96
N ARG A 43 -25.74 -19.58 13.41
CA ARG A 43 -24.78 -20.66 13.21
C ARG A 43 -24.76 -21.10 11.75
N THR A 44 -23.59 -21.13 11.13
CA THR A 44 -23.35 -21.68 9.80
C THR A 44 -22.77 -23.09 9.89
N PRO A 45 -23.21 -24.07 9.06
CA PRO A 45 -22.69 -25.42 9.07
C PRO A 45 -21.37 -25.54 8.31
N ALA A 46 -20.52 -26.46 8.78
CA ALA A 46 -19.20 -26.78 8.25
C ALA A 46 -19.24 -27.27 6.80
N VAL A 47 -18.37 -26.70 5.95
CA VAL A 47 -18.07 -27.20 4.60
C VAL A 47 -16.77 -28.01 4.64
N THR A 48 -16.87 -29.26 4.21
CA THR A 48 -15.81 -30.24 4.09
C THR A 48 -14.82 -29.89 2.98
N ARG A 49 -13.53 -29.93 3.32
CA ARG A 49 -12.38 -29.75 2.43
C ARG A 49 -12.22 -30.96 1.49
N PRO A 50 -11.98 -30.79 0.18
CA PRO A 50 -11.50 -31.85 -0.69
C PRO A 50 -9.99 -32.07 -0.53
N THR A 51 -9.60 -33.33 -0.57
CA THR A 51 -8.26 -33.90 -0.45
C THR A 51 -7.38 -33.54 -1.67
N GLU A 52 -6.14 -33.16 -1.43
CA GLU A 52 -5.08 -32.97 -2.42
C GLU A 52 -4.69 -34.29 -3.12
N PRO A 53 -4.20 -34.27 -4.37
CA PRO A 53 -3.34 -35.31 -4.90
C PRO A 53 -1.85 -34.93 -4.77
N ASP A 54 -1.12 -35.94 -4.33
CA ASP A 54 0.31 -36.09 -4.10
C ASP A 54 1.20 -35.76 -5.30
N GLY A 55 2.28 -35.05 -4.98
CA GLY A 55 3.62 -35.22 -5.44
C GLY A 55 4.04 -34.86 -6.86
N THR A 56 4.87 -33.83 -7.01
CA THR A 56 6.21 -34.00 -7.64
C THR A 56 7.08 -32.79 -7.30
N ASP A 57 8.22 -33.06 -6.61
CA ASP A 57 9.32 -32.13 -6.40
C ASP A 57 9.93 -31.71 -7.75
N ALA A 58 9.73 -30.43 -8.12
CA ALA A 58 10.60 -29.75 -9.06
C ALA A 58 11.35 -28.67 -8.26
N PRO A 59 12.67 -28.47 -8.44
CA PRO A 59 13.39 -27.40 -7.75
C PRO A 59 12.83 -26.08 -8.21
N ALA A 60 12.30 -25.31 -7.27
CA ALA A 60 11.85 -23.96 -7.49
C ALA A 60 13.06 -23.10 -7.87
N ASP A 61 13.21 -22.82 -9.18
CA ASP A 61 14.00 -21.70 -9.66
C ASP A 61 13.25 -20.44 -9.27
N SER A 62 13.75 -19.76 -8.22
CA SER A 62 13.11 -18.61 -7.60
C SER A 62 13.37 -17.29 -8.36
N SER A 63 13.55 -17.35 -9.67
CA SER A 63 13.53 -16.19 -10.54
C SER A 63 12.14 -16.05 -11.16
N SER A 64 11.23 -15.33 -10.51
CA SER A 64 9.95 -14.98 -11.10
C SER A 64 10.17 -14.00 -12.26
N GLU A 65 10.22 -14.55 -13.48
CA GLU A 65 10.15 -13.73 -14.70
C GLU A 65 8.70 -13.32 -14.91
N LEU A 66 8.43 -12.03 -14.85
CA LEU A 66 7.09 -11.51 -15.04
C LEU A 66 7.07 -10.49 -16.19
N TRP A 67 6.06 -10.67 -17.05
CA TRP A 67 5.86 -9.86 -18.26
C TRP A 67 4.82 -8.78 -17.98
N SER A 68 5.12 -7.53 -18.34
CA SER A 68 4.13 -6.47 -18.39
C SER A 68 3.22 -6.63 -19.62
N ASP A 69 2.06 -5.96 -19.64
CA ASP A 69 1.13 -5.93 -20.78
C ASP A 69 1.77 -5.37 -22.06
N ASP A 70 2.86 -4.61 -21.97
CA ASP A 70 3.62 -4.06 -23.11
C ASP A 70 4.73 -4.99 -23.60
N GLY A 71 4.92 -6.16 -22.99
CA GLY A 71 5.96 -7.13 -23.33
C GLY A 71 7.33 -6.81 -22.74
N THR A 72 7.43 -5.85 -21.83
CA THR A 72 8.66 -5.54 -21.11
C THR A 72 8.84 -6.54 -19.97
N LEU A 73 10.03 -7.16 -19.88
CA LEU A 73 10.39 -8.07 -18.80
C LEU A 73 10.82 -7.23 -17.59
N HIS A 74 9.96 -7.19 -16.57
CA HIS A 74 10.34 -6.64 -15.28
C HIS A 74 10.92 -7.76 -14.41
N ARG A 75 12.26 -7.80 -14.30
CA ARG A 75 12.94 -8.69 -13.35
C ARG A 75 13.21 -7.91 -12.08
N ILE A 76 12.46 -8.18 -11.02
CA ILE A 76 12.89 -7.85 -9.68
C ILE A 76 13.18 -9.14 -8.94
N LYS A 77 14.33 -9.21 -8.29
CA LYS A 77 14.53 -10.20 -7.26
C LYS A 77 13.70 -9.76 -6.05
N PRO A 78 12.86 -10.65 -5.48
CA PRO A 78 12.18 -10.32 -4.23
C PRO A 78 13.19 -9.90 -3.15
N LEU A 79 12.86 -8.90 -2.36
CA LEU A 79 13.63 -8.50 -1.19
C LEU A 79 13.68 -9.65 -0.17
N ASP A 80 14.77 -9.77 0.57
CA ASP A 80 14.90 -10.74 1.67
C ASP A 80 14.12 -10.27 2.90
N ILE A 81 12.80 -10.38 2.82
CA ILE A 81 11.83 -9.95 3.84
C ILE A 81 10.78 -11.05 4.07
N PRO A 82 10.10 -11.09 5.23
CA PRO A 82 9.10 -12.11 5.55
C PRO A 82 7.74 -11.85 4.85
N LEU A 83 7.78 -11.62 3.54
CA LEU A 83 6.62 -11.59 2.65
C LEU A 83 6.88 -12.53 1.48
N GLU A 84 5.89 -13.32 1.13
CA GLU A 84 5.94 -14.20 -0.04
C GLU A 84 6.23 -13.41 -1.32
N ALA A 85 7.00 -14.00 -2.24
CA ALA A 85 7.41 -13.35 -3.49
C ALA A 85 6.21 -12.86 -4.32
N GLU A 86 5.12 -13.63 -4.35
CA GLU A 86 3.87 -13.25 -5.03
C GLU A 86 3.23 -12.01 -4.41
N THR A 87 3.25 -11.90 -3.07
CA THR A 87 2.75 -10.68 -2.37
C THR A 87 3.62 -9.48 -2.68
N GLN A 88 4.95 -9.63 -2.65
CA GLN A 88 5.87 -8.55 -3.01
C GLN A 88 5.66 -8.10 -4.45
N TRP A 89 5.41 -9.05 -5.36
CA TRP A 89 5.11 -8.75 -6.73
C TRP A 89 3.81 -7.96 -6.89
N ALA A 90 2.72 -8.39 -6.25
CA ALA A 90 1.44 -7.67 -6.31
C ALA A 90 1.58 -6.22 -5.80
N VAL A 91 2.41 -6.00 -4.78
CA VAL A 91 2.72 -4.64 -4.31
C VAL A 91 3.58 -3.87 -5.30
N PHE A 92 4.56 -4.51 -5.95
CA PHE A 92 5.39 -3.87 -6.98
C PHE A 92 4.56 -3.44 -8.20
N GLU A 93 3.63 -4.28 -8.64
CA GLU A 93 2.65 -3.93 -9.68
C GLU A 93 1.78 -2.74 -9.26
N ALA A 94 1.29 -2.72 -8.03
CA ALA A 94 0.52 -1.58 -7.48
C ALA A 94 1.36 -0.29 -7.39
N CYS A 95 2.68 -0.39 -7.28
CA CYS A 95 3.64 0.70 -7.40
C CYS A 95 3.95 1.10 -8.86
N GLU A 96 3.20 0.56 -9.84
CA GLU A 96 3.40 0.82 -11.27
C GLU A 96 4.81 0.45 -11.74
N TYR A 97 5.38 -0.60 -11.15
CA TYR A 97 6.72 -1.11 -11.41
C TYR A 97 7.85 -0.10 -11.11
N ASP A 98 7.58 0.88 -10.23
CA ASP A 98 8.59 1.82 -9.74
C ASP A 98 9.37 1.22 -8.55
N PRO A 99 10.67 0.90 -8.73
CA PRO A 99 11.49 0.31 -7.67
C PRO A 99 11.68 1.25 -6.47
N GLY A 100 11.73 2.57 -6.71
CA GLY A 100 11.86 3.56 -5.65
C GLY A 100 10.65 3.55 -4.74
N LEU A 101 9.46 3.71 -5.32
CA LEU A 101 8.20 3.70 -4.58
C LEU A 101 7.96 2.35 -3.87
N PHE A 102 8.29 1.23 -4.54
CA PHE A 102 8.20 -0.10 -3.95
C PHE A 102 9.09 -0.24 -2.71
N CYS A 103 10.38 0.06 -2.83
CA CYS A 103 11.31 -0.01 -1.69
C CYS A 103 10.92 0.94 -0.56
N PHE A 104 10.40 2.12 -0.90
CA PHE A 104 9.92 3.10 0.08
C PHE A 104 8.71 2.56 0.86
N LEU A 105 7.74 1.98 0.18
CA LEU A 105 6.59 1.36 0.81
C LEU A 105 6.99 0.14 1.66
N MET A 106 7.89 -0.72 1.15
CA MET A 106 8.41 -1.85 1.93
C MET A 106 9.13 -1.38 3.20
N ALA A 107 9.89 -0.29 3.14
CA ALA A 107 10.55 0.27 4.32
C ALA A 107 9.55 0.77 5.39
N ILE A 108 8.43 1.35 4.96
CA ILE A 108 7.31 1.69 5.86
C ILE A 108 6.77 0.40 6.51
N GLY A 109 6.42 -0.64 5.73
CA GLY A 109 5.90 -1.90 6.27
C GLY A 109 6.85 -2.60 7.25
N GLN A 110 8.16 -2.56 6.99
CA GLN A 110 9.18 -3.07 7.91
C GLN A 110 9.14 -2.34 9.26
N HIS A 111 8.99 -1.03 9.25
CA HIS A 111 8.96 -0.22 10.47
C HIS A 111 7.63 -0.38 11.22
N GLU A 112 6.51 -0.35 10.51
CA GLU A 112 5.16 -0.33 11.09
C GLU A 112 4.78 -1.67 11.76
N SER A 113 5.08 -2.79 11.13
CA SER A 113 4.61 -4.11 11.56
C SER A 113 5.66 -5.22 11.49
N ARG A 114 6.83 -4.96 10.91
CA ARG A 114 7.79 -6.00 10.47
C ARG A 114 7.12 -7.01 9.54
N PHE A 115 6.24 -6.54 8.68
CA PHE A 115 5.44 -7.31 7.73
C PHE A 115 4.44 -8.30 8.38
N ASN A 116 4.11 -8.13 9.65
CA ASN A 116 3.05 -8.94 10.27
C ASN A 116 1.66 -8.35 9.92
N PRO A 117 0.84 -9.06 9.12
CA PRO A 117 -0.46 -8.56 8.70
C PRO A 117 -1.49 -8.47 9.83
N ASP A 118 -1.29 -9.21 10.92
CA ASP A 118 -2.19 -9.22 12.08
C ASP A 118 -1.87 -8.11 13.10
N THR A 119 -0.89 -7.25 12.81
CA THR A 119 -0.49 -6.18 13.72
C THR A 119 -1.61 -5.16 13.91
N GLN A 120 -1.89 -4.86 15.18
CA GLN A 120 -2.87 -3.84 15.59
C GLN A 120 -2.19 -2.80 16.49
N GLY A 121 -2.24 -1.55 16.06
CA GLY A 121 -1.75 -0.38 16.81
C GLY A 121 -2.89 0.54 17.22
N ASP A 122 -2.56 1.61 17.96
CA ASP A 122 -3.49 2.67 18.36
C ASP A 122 -4.78 2.15 19.03
N GLY A 123 -4.65 1.11 19.86
CA GLY A 123 -5.81 0.50 20.54
C GLY A 123 -6.74 -0.29 19.61
N GLY A 124 -6.25 -0.70 18.43
CA GLY A 124 -6.99 -1.44 17.42
C GLY A 124 -7.47 -0.61 16.24
N ASP A 125 -7.14 0.69 16.21
CA ASP A 125 -7.53 1.56 15.10
C ASP A 125 -6.58 1.48 13.91
N SER A 126 -5.28 1.16 14.13
CA SER A 126 -4.28 0.98 13.07
C SER A 126 -4.07 -0.49 12.80
N LEU A 127 -4.21 -0.93 11.55
CA LEU A 127 -4.27 -2.33 11.15
C LEU A 127 -3.31 -2.66 10.00
N GLY A 128 -2.84 -3.92 10.00
CA GLY A 128 -2.14 -4.55 8.90
C GLY A 128 -0.69 -4.14 8.76
N VAL A 129 -0.06 -4.57 7.65
CA VAL A 129 1.37 -4.38 7.39
C VAL A 129 1.78 -2.91 7.42
N PHE A 130 0.94 -2.02 6.92
CA PHE A 130 1.24 -0.58 6.80
C PHE A 130 0.56 0.28 7.86
N GLN A 131 -0.03 -0.33 8.91
CA GLN A 131 -0.68 0.31 10.05
C GLN A 131 -1.67 1.41 9.62
N ILE A 132 -2.58 1.05 8.72
CA ILE A 132 -3.61 1.96 8.24
C ILE A 132 -4.61 2.25 9.36
N ASN A 133 -4.69 3.53 9.76
CA ASN A 133 -5.63 3.95 10.80
C ASN A 133 -7.04 4.10 10.23
N THR A 134 -7.94 3.21 10.63
CA THR A 134 -9.30 3.11 10.09
C THR A 134 -10.15 4.34 10.38
N ARG A 135 -9.89 5.07 11.46
CA ARG A 135 -10.64 6.32 11.75
C ARG A 135 -10.45 7.38 10.67
N TRP A 136 -9.27 7.40 10.04
CA TRP A 136 -8.93 8.44 9.07
C TRP A 136 -9.05 7.97 7.63
N HIS A 137 -9.00 6.65 7.39
CA HIS A 137 -8.92 6.09 6.06
C HIS A 137 -10.15 5.27 5.63
N THR A 138 -11.25 5.22 6.42
CA THR A 138 -12.49 4.51 6.04
C THR A 138 -13.01 4.94 4.68
N GLY A 139 -13.13 6.24 4.42
CA GLY A 139 -13.60 6.74 3.12
C GLY A 139 -12.66 6.39 1.95
N ARG A 140 -11.34 6.29 2.20
CA ARG A 140 -10.36 5.82 1.23
C ARG A 140 -10.53 4.32 0.94
N MET A 141 -10.68 3.52 1.99
CA MET A 141 -10.94 2.08 1.87
C MET A 141 -12.20 1.81 1.05
N GLU A 142 -13.29 2.52 1.34
CA GLU A 142 -14.53 2.43 0.58
C GLU A 142 -14.35 2.80 -0.90
N ALA A 143 -13.63 3.89 -1.19
CA ALA A 143 -13.36 4.34 -2.55
C ALA A 143 -12.51 3.33 -3.35
N LEU A 144 -11.59 2.63 -2.69
CA LEU A 144 -10.73 1.61 -3.29
C LEU A 144 -11.35 0.20 -3.29
N GLY A 145 -12.51 0.01 -2.65
CA GLY A 145 -13.12 -1.31 -2.49
C GLY A 145 -12.36 -2.25 -1.54
N VAL A 146 -11.54 -1.67 -0.64
CA VAL A 146 -10.76 -2.42 0.36
C VAL A 146 -11.64 -2.79 1.53
N THR A 147 -11.67 -4.08 1.88
CA THR A 147 -12.50 -4.64 2.96
C THR A 147 -11.69 -5.33 4.05
N ASP A 148 -10.43 -5.69 3.77
CA ASP A 148 -9.57 -6.42 4.69
C ASP A 148 -8.14 -5.84 4.68
N LEU A 149 -7.72 -5.23 5.78
CA LEU A 149 -6.38 -4.69 5.95
C LEU A 149 -5.35 -5.74 6.42
N THR A 150 -5.77 -6.96 6.75
CA THR A 150 -4.86 -8.09 6.98
C THR A 150 -4.38 -8.70 5.67
N ASP A 151 -5.11 -8.50 4.56
CA ASP A 151 -4.61 -8.72 3.20
C ASP A 151 -3.57 -7.65 2.86
N THR A 152 -2.31 -8.07 2.70
CA THR A 152 -1.19 -7.15 2.48
C THR A 152 -1.34 -6.33 1.20
N ALA A 153 -1.89 -6.91 0.13
CA ALA A 153 -2.09 -6.18 -1.13
C ALA A 153 -3.18 -5.10 -1.00
N GLN A 154 -4.28 -5.40 -0.32
CA GLN A 154 -5.32 -4.41 -0.03
C GLN A 154 -4.79 -3.31 0.91
N CYS A 155 -4.04 -3.69 1.94
CA CYS A 155 -3.41 -2.74 2.86
C CYS A 155 -2.44 -1.81 2.11
N ALA A 156 -1.61 -2.37 1.20
CA ALA A 156 -0.70 -1.62 0.35
C ALA A 156 -1.43 -0.62 -0.56
N ALA A 157 -2.56 -1.01 -1.15
CA ALA A 157 -3.36 -0.11 -1.99
C ALA A 157 -3.80 1.15 -1.24
N VAL A 158 -4.23 1.01 0.02
CA VAL A 158 -4.61 2.15 0.87
C VAL A 158 -3.41 3.03 1.23
N ALA A 159 -2.27 2.41 1.58
CA ALA A 159 -1.04 3.13 1.90
C ALA A 159 -0.52 3.92 0.69
N LEU A 160 -0.50 3.30 -0.50
CA LEU A 160 -0.08 3.94 -1.75
C LEU A 160 -0.98 5.12 -2.12
N ASP A 161 -2.30 4.97 -2.05
CA ASP A 161 -3.22 6.06 -2.34
C ASP A 161 -3.03 7.22 -1.35
N TYR A 162 -2.74 6.93 -0.08
CA TYR A 162 -2.43 7.96 0.90
C TYR A 162 -1.10 8.67 0.59
N LEU A 163 -0.04 7.94 0.25
CA LEU A 163 1.24 8.54 -0.17
C LEU A 163 1.07 9.44 -1.41
N ARG A 164 0.29 8.98 -2.40
CA ARG A 164 -0.03 9.78 -3.60
C ARG A 164 -0.81 11.05 -3.26
N GLU A 165 -1.74 11.00 -2.31
CA GLU A 165 -2.43 12.21 -1.84
C GLU A 165 -1.47 13.17 -1.12
N LEU A 166 -0.58 12.66 -0.27
CA LEU A 166 0.41 13.49 0.42
C LEU A 166 1.32 14.24 -0.58
N VAL A 167 1.73 13.59 -1.65
CA VAL A 167 2.51 14.21 -2.72
C VAL A 167 1.66 15.19 -3.53
N SER A 168 0.55 14.72 -4.10
CA SER A 168 -0.21 15.48 -5.10
C SER A 168 -1.00 16.67 -4.51
N ARG A 169 -1.59 16.47 -3.33
CA ARG A 169 -2.46 17.48 -2.69
C ARG A 169 -1.72 18.36 -1.70
N TYR A 170 -0.77 17.79 -0.94
CA TYR A 170 -0.08 18.50 0.13
C TYR A 170 1.33 18.95 -0.25
N GLY A 171 1.86 18.50 -1.41
CA GLY A 171 3.10 18.98 -1.98
C GLY A 171 4.37 18.45 -1.29
N PHE A 172 4.28 17.31 -0.59
CA PHE A 172 5.47 16.66 -0.06
C PHE A 172 6.29 16.05 -1.20
N GLU A 173 7.63 16.18 -1.12
CA GLU A 173 8.53 15.56 -2.08
C GLU A 173 8.45 14.03 -1.97
N PRO A 174 8.36 13.30 -3.11
CA PRO A 174 8.39 11.84 -3.11
C PRO A 174 9.62 11.29 -2.38
N GLU A 175 9.46 10.14 -1.72
CA GLU A 175 10.55 9.36 -1.09
C GLU A 175 11.44 10.19 -0.15
N SER A 176 10.82 11.14 0.55
CA SER A 176 11.52 12.09 1.41
C SER A 176 11.23 11.87 2.90
N GLU A 177 12.12 12.40 3.76
CA GLU A 177 11.90 12.49 5.20
C GLU A 177 10.58 13.21 5.53
N ALA A 178 10.26 14.27 4.79
CA ALA A 178 9.04 15.06 4.99
C ALA A 178 7.78 14.24 4.67
N LEU A 179 7.81 13.42 3.62
CA LEU A 179 6.71 12.51 3.28
C LEU A 179 6.50 11.45 4.36
N LEU A 180 7.57 10.89 4.92
CA LEU A 180 7.50 9.94 6.04
C LEU A 180 6.95 10.59 7.31
N MET A 181 7.36 11.82 7.63
CA MET A 181 6.75 12.57 8.74
C MET A 181 5.25 12.76 8.52
N ALA A 182 4.85 13.08 7.28
CA ALA A 182 3.44 13.26 6.94
C ALA A 182 2.65 11.94 6.98
N TYR A 183 3.24 10.82 6.59
CA TYR A 183 2.64 9.50 6.75
C TYR A 183 2.35 9.19 8.22
N ASN A 184 3.34 9.40 9.09
CA ASN A 184 3.28 9.08 10.52
C ASN A 184 2.34 10.00 11.33
N CYS A 185 2.44 11.33 11.16
CA CYS A 185 1.69 12.28 12.00
C CYS A 185 0.68 13.15 11.24
N GLY A 186 0.37 12.77 10.01
CA GLY A 186 -0.51 13.51 9.11
C GLY A 186 0.14 14.78 8.54
N PRO A 187 -0.41 15.32 7.41
CA PRO A 187 0.19 16.47 6.73
C PRO A 187 0.23 17.73 7.60
N GLY A 188 -0.77 17.95 8.44
CA GLY A 188 -0.78 19.08 9.38
C GLY A 188 0.27 18.95 10.49
N GLY A 189 0.53 17.73 10.96
CA GLY A 189 1.59 17.43 11.92
C GLY A 189 2.96 17.68 11.33
N ALA A 190 3.24 17.12 10.18
CA ALA A 190 4.50 17.29 9.46
C ALA A 190 4.80 18.76 9.16
N ASN A 191 3.82 19.50 8.64
CA ASN A 191 3.98 20.92 8.35
C ASN A 191 4.34 21.76 9.59
N ARG A 192 3.74 21.46 10.76
CA ARG A 192 4.14 22.14 12.02
C ARG A 192 5.57 21.83 12.42
N LEU A 193 6.02 20.59 12.28
CA LEU A 193 7.40 20.18 12.55
C LEU A 193 8.39 20.88 11.62
N ILE A 194 8.09 20.90 10.30
CA ILE A 194 8.93 21.56 9.29
C ILE A 194 9.03 23.07 9.55
N GLN A 195 7.92 23.73 9.86
CA GLN A 195 7.91 25.16 10.23
C GLN A 195 8.70 25.47 11.51
N ALA A 196 8.79 24.49 12.42
CA ALA A 196 9.63 24.56 13.61
C ALA A 196 11.12 24.24 13.34
N GLY A 197 11.50 23.99 12.08
CA GLY A 197 12.88 23.68 11.68
C GLY A 197 13.26 22.21 11.77
N THR A 198 12.30 21.31 12.00
CA THR A 198 12.55 19.86 12.02
C THR A 198 12.67 19.34 10.59
N THR A 199 13.80 18.71 10.26
CA THR A 199 14.07 18.15 8.93
C THR A 199 13.82 16.63 8.87
N PHE A 200 13.79 15.96 10.03
CA PHE A 200 13.49 14.52 10.18
C PHE A 200 13.00 14.23 11.60
N THR A 201 12.39 13.09 11.80
CA THR A 201 12.04 12.48 13.09
C THR A 201 12.79 11.16 13.25
N ASP A 202 12.77 10.57 14.43
CA ASP A 202 13.36 9.22 14.63
C ASP A 202 12.66 8.20 13.72
N TYR A 203 11.34 8.31 13.58
CA TYR A 203 10.55 7.51 12.65
C TYR A 203 11.06 7.63 11.21
N SER A 204 11.07 8.86 10.67
CA SER A 204 11.40 9.06 9.26
C SER A 204 12.85 8.67 8.94
N ARG A 205 13.78 8.94 9.86
CA ARG A 205 15.19 8.53 9.73
C ARG A 205 15.36 7.00 9.71
N GLU A 206 14.66 6.28 10.58
CA GLU A 206 14.74 4.83 10.63
C GLU A 206 14.16 4.20 9.34
N VAL A 207 12.99 4.66 8.88
CA VAL A 207 12.40 4.20 7.62
C VAL A 207 13.29 4.53 6.44
N MET A 208 13.86 5.75 6.38
CA MET A 208 14.76 6.15 5.28
C MET A 208 16.03 5.27 5.24
N ARG A 209 16.57 4.89 6.39
CA ARG A 209 17.71 3.97 6.48
C ARG A 209 17.38 2.59 5.89
N VAL A 210 16.20 2.06 6.19
CA VAL A 210 15.72 0.78 5.61
C VAL A 210 15.50 0.90 4.12
N TYR A 211 14.87 1.97 3.67
CA TYR A 211 14.66 2.27 2.25
C TYR A 211 15.96 2.25 1.45
N GLN A 212 17.00 2.93 1.95
CA GLN A 212 18.32 2.93 1.30
C GLN A 212 18.91 1.54 1.19
N GLY A 213 18.77 0.71 2.22
CA GLY A 213 19.21 -0.68 2.19
C GLY A 213 18.50 -1.52 1.12
N TYR A 214 17.19 -1.39 0.99
CA TYR A 214 16.42 -2.08 -0.04
C TYR A 214 16.78 -1.61 -1.46
N MET A 215 17.01 -0.32 -1.64
CA MET A 215 17.47 0.23 -2.92
C MET A 215 18.85 -0.29 -3.32
N GLU A 216 19.75 -0.50 -2.37
CA GLU A 216 21.06 -1.11 -2.62
C GLU A 216 20.91 -2.60 -2.98
N GLU A 217 20.06 -3.34 -2.28
CA GLU A 217 19.77 -4.74 -2.57
C GLU A 217 19.24 -4.92 -4.00
N MET A 218 18.28 -4.09 -4.43
CA MET A 218 17.74 -4.16 -5.78
C MET A 218 18.76 -3.82 -6.86
N ARG A 219 19.65 -2.84 -6.63
CA ARG A 219 20.69 -2.45 -7.60
C ARG A 219 21.75 -3.54 -7.81
N CYS A 220 22.07 -4.32 -6.78
CA CYS A 220 23.05 -5.39 -6.88
C CYS A 220 22.60 -6.53 -7.79
N THR A 221 21.32 -6.61 -8.13
CA THR A 221 20.78 -7.65 -9.01
C THR A 221 20.87 -7.30 -10.48
N ASP A 222 20.90 -6.03 -10.84
CA ASP A 222 20.98 -5.57 -12.24
C ASP A 222 22.39 -5.70 -12.86
N GLY A 223 23.39 -5.97 -12.03
CA GLY A 223 24.81 -6.05 -12.45
C GLY A 223 25.36 -7.46 -12.72
N GLN A 224 24.55 -8.51 -12.61
CA GLN A 224 24.96 -9.91 -12.81
C GLN A 224 24.28 -10.57 -14.03
N GLY A 225 24.18 -9.87 -15.15
CA GLY A 225 23.70 -10.37 -16.43
C GLY A 225 24.82 -10.52 -17.45
#